data_0a033285f8c7b8541fc8558a7894eb4b
#
_entry.id   0a033285f8c7b8541fc8558a7894eb4b
#
_cell.length_a   1.000
_cell.length_b   1.000
_cell.length_c   1.000
_cell.angle_alpha   90.00
_cell.angle_beta   90.00
_cell.angle_gamma   90.00
#
_symmetry.space_group_name_H-M   'P 1'
#
loop_
_entity.id
_entity.type
_entity.pdbx_description
1 polymer ?
#
loop_
_entity_poly.entity_id
_entity_poly.type
_entity_poly.pdbx_seq_one_letter_code
_entity_poly.pdbx_strand_id
1 'polypeptide(L)'
;MNADEIKNKLKKYFGFSSFKGLQESVVKNVLEQNDSLVIMTTGGGKSLCYQLPALIQEGTSIVVSPLIALMKDQVDTIRGISSEDGVAHVLNSSLNKTAVAQVKSDIRAGITKLLYVAPESLSKQENIDFFKSIKISFLAIDEAHCISEWGHDFRPEYRNLRIILEQFNQRIPIIALTATATPKVQED
;
A
#
# COMPACT_ATOMS: atom_id res chain seq x y z
N MET A 1 12.60 14.73 -6.57
CA MET A 1 11.72 14.73 -7.79
C MET A 1 10.85 15.98 -7.76
N ASN A 2 10.85 16.76 -8.83
CA ASN A 2 10.04 17.98 -8.89
C ASN A 2 8.60 17.70 -9.36
N ALA A 3 7.75 18.75 -9.31
CA ALA A 3 6.32 18.61 -9.67
C ALA A 3 6.10 18.15 -11.11
N ASP A 4 6.92 18.60 -12.04
CA ASP A 4 6.78 18.25 -13.47
C ASP A 4 7.16 16.79 -13.71
N GLU A 5 8.20 16.29 -13.04
CA GLU A 5 8.59 14.88 -13.10
C GLU A 5 7.48 13.98 -12.57
N ILE A 6 6.85 14.37 -11.46
CA ILE A 6 5.73 13.62 -10.87
C ILE A 6 4.53 13.58 -11.84
N LYS A 7 4.20 14.70 -12.46
CA LYS A 7 3.12 14.77 -13.46
C LYS A 7 3.41 13.94 -14.71
N ASN A 8 4.67 13.90 -15.16
CA ASN A 8 5.08 13.05 -16.26
C ASN A 8 4.90 11.56 -15.92
N LYS A 9 5.19 11.16 -14.68
CA LYS A 9 4.95 9.80 -14.20
C LYS A 9 3.45 9.49 -14.10
N LEU A 10 2.66 10.44 -13.63
CA LEU A 10 1.19 10.32 -13.61
C LEU A 10 0.64 10.03 -15.01
N LYS A 11 1.08 10.80 -15.99
CA LYS A 11 0.66 10.61 -17.38
C LYS A 11 1.14 9.27 -17.94
N LYS A 12 2.40 8.90 -17.66
CA LYS A 12 2.98 7.64 -18.14
C LYS A 12 2.21 6.42 -17.63
N TYR A 13 1.89 6.37 -16.35
CA TYR A 13 1.29 5.18 -15.73
C TYR A 13 -0.24 5.20 -15.77
N PHE A 14 -0.87 6.33 -15.58
CA PHE A 14 -2.32 6.45 -15.43
C PHE A 14 -3.02 7.19 -16.55
N GLY A 15 -2.26 7.83 -17.44
CA GLY A 15 -2.83 8.59 -18.56
C GLY A 15 -3.44 9.94 -18.20
N PHE A 16 -3.32 10.37 -16.94
CA PHE A 16 -3.85 11.66 -16.50
C PHE A 16 -2.81 12.77 -16.65
N SER A 17 -3.25 13.92 -17.11
CA SER A 17 -2.40 15.11 -17.26
C SER A 17 -2.30 15.96 -15.99
N SER A 18 -3.22 15.78 -15.05
CA SER A 18 -3.28 16.53 -13.79
C SER A 18 -3.84 15.69 -12.65
N PHE A 19 -3.46 16.04 -11.44
CA PHE A 19 -4.01 15.47 -10.21
C PHE A 19 -5.36 16.07 -9.87
N LYS A 20 -6.18 15.33 -9.12
CA LYS A 20 -7.46 15.79 -8.58
C LYS A 20 -7.37 16.01 -7.07
N GLY A 21 -7.97 17.09 -6.59
CA GLY A 21 -8.07 17.37 -5.16
C GLY A 21 -6.71 17.32 -4.46
N LEU A 22 -6.60 16.52 -3.41
CA LEU A 22 -5.40 16.39 -2.58
C LEU A 22 -4.35 15.41 -3.11
N GLN A 23 -4.58 14.77 -4.24
CA GLN A 23 -3.69 13.71 -4.74
C GLN A 23 -2.23 14.14 -4.84
N GLU A 24 -1.97 15.32 -5.42
CA GLU A 24 -0.60 15.80 -5.62
C GLU A 24 0.13 16.00 -4.29
N SER A 25 -0.53 16.61 -3.31
CA SER A 25 0.03 16.84 -1.98
C SER A 25 0.35 15.53 -1.28
N VAL A 26 -0.53 14.54 -1.40
CA VAL A 26 -0.35 13.22 -0.78
C VAL A 26 0.82 12.49 -1.43
N VAL A 27 0.87 12.46 -2.76
CA VAL A 27 1.95 11.81 -3.52
C VAL A 27 3.30 12.42 -3.14
N LYS A 28 3.41 13.74 -3.12
CA LYS A 28 4.65 14.42 -2.70
C LYS A 28 5.07 14.06 -1.28
N ASN A 29 4.12 14.04 -0.36
CA ASN A 29 4.39 13.73 1.04
C ASN A 29 4.91 12.29 1.20
N VAL A 30 4.34 11.33 0.48
CA VAL A 30 4.81 9.95 0.47
C VAL A 30 6.22 9.85 -0.13
N LEU A 31 6.48 10.53 -1.23
CA LEU A 31 7.81 10.55 -1.87
C LEU A 31 8.88 11.19 -0.96
N GLU A 32 8.50 12.13 -0.10
CA GLU A 32 9.37 12.72 0.92
C GLU A 32 9.55 11.83 2.16
N GLN A 33 8.95 10.64 2.14
CA GLN A 33 9.01 9.64 3.22
C GLN A 33 8.39 10.10 4.54
N ASN A 34 7.38 10.94 4.46
CA ASN A 34 6.58 11.38 5.60
C ASN A 34 5.35 10.49 5.78
N ASP A 35 4.87 10.40 7.00
CA ASP A 35 3.61 9.74 7.31
C ASP A 35 2.43 10.61 6.87
N SER A 36 1.33 9.98 6.46
CA SER A 36 0.13 10.67 5.98
C SER A 36 -1.13 9.97 6.46
N LEU A 37 -2.12 10.75 6.84
CA LEU A 37 -3.50 10.29 7.00
C LEU A 37 -4.35 10.96 5.93
N VAL A 38 -4.96 10.15 5.07
CA VAL A 38 -5.73 10.62 3.91
C VAL A 38 -7.19 10.26 4.09
N ILE A 39 -8.04 11.26 4.13
CA ILE A 39 -9.50 11.10 4.17
C ILE A 39 -10.05 11.58 2.84
N MET A 40 -10.48 10.64 2.00
CA MET A 40 -11.03 10.90 0.67
C MET A 40 -12.25 10.03 0.44
N THR A 41 -13.25 10.59 -0.21
CA THR A 41 -14.45 9.84 -0.58
C THR A 41 -14.13 8.70 -1.56
N THR A 42 -14.91 7.63 -1.51
CA THR A 42 -14.82 6.53 -2.49
C THR A 42 -15.01 7.08 -3.90
N GLY A 43 -14.18 6.61 -4.85
CA GLY A 43 -14.19 7.13 -6.21
C GLY A 43 -13.38 8.39 -6.42
N GLY A 44 -12.78 8.97 -5.37
CA GLY A 44 -11.94 10.17 -5.46
C GLY A 44 -10.51 9.94 -5.90
N GLY A 45 -10.16 8.74 -6.35
CA GLY A 45 -8.79 8.41 -6.74
C GLY A 45 -7.87 8.16 -5.56
N LYS A 46 -8.39 7.65 -4.47
CA LYS A 46 -7.65 7.34 -3.24
C LYS A 46 -6.50 6.37 -3.48
N SER A 47 -6.71 5.33 -4.28
CA SER A 47 -5.68 4.34 -4.59
C SER A 47 -4.48 4.92 -5.35
N LEU A 48 -4.69 5.89 -6.21
CA LEU A 48 -3.62 6.56 -6.95
C LEU A 48 -2.61 7.21 -5.99
N CYS A 49 -3.07 7.69 -4.85
CA CYS A 49 -2.23 8.34 -3.84
C CYS A 49 -1.09 7.46 -3.32
N TYR A 50 -1.26 6.14 -3.31
CA TYR A 50 -0.20 5.21 -2.95
C TYR A 50 0.34 4.43 -4.16
N GLN A 51 -0.48 4.17 -5.17
CA GLN A 51 -0.04 3.41 -6.35
C GLN A 51 1.03 4.16 -7.14
N LEU A 52 0.85 5.45 -7.35
CA LEU A 52 1.84 6.25 -8.10
C LEU A 52 3.19 6.34 -7.38
N PRO A 53 3.26 6.69 -6.08
CA PRO A 53 4.54 6.67 -5.38
C PRO A 53 5.21 5.30 -5.37
N ALA A 54 4.43 4.23 -5.25
CA ALA A 54 4.96 2.86 -5.27
C ALA A 54 5.66 2.54 -6.59
N LEU A 55 5.07 2.96 -7.71
CA LEU A 55 5.65 2.74 -9.04
C LEU A 55 6.90 3.57 -9.29
N ILE A 56 7.01 4.72 -8.64
CA ILE A 56 8.14 5.64 -8.79
C ILE A 56 9.33 5.23 -7.92
N GLN A 57 9.08 4.81 -6.68
CA GLN A 57 10.13 4.56 -5.68
C GLN A 57 10.82 3.21 -5.88
N GLU A 58 12.06 3.12 -5.41
CA GLU A 58 12.77 1.87 -5.27
C GLU A 58 12.22 1.07 -4.09
N GLY A 59 12.19 -0.26 -4.22
CA GLY A 59 11.66 -1.16 -3.20
C GLY A 59 10.23 -1.56 -3.46
N THR A 60 9.64 -2.29 -2.51
CA THR A 60 8.28 -2.77 -2.57
C THR A 60 7.42 -2.06 -1.54
N SER A 61 6.30 -1.49 -1.97
CA SER A 61 5.29 -0.94 -1.07
C SER A 61 4.34 -2.03 -0.63
N ILE A 62 4.07 -2.09 0.66
CA ILE A 62 3.10 -3.04 1.23
C ILE A 62 1.77 -2.32 1.41
N VAL A 63 0.71 -2.87 0.86
CA VAL A 63 -0.66 -2.36 1.00
C VAL A 63 -1.48 -3.34 1.80
N VAL A 64 -1.89 -2.94 3.00
CA VAL A 64 -2.76 -3.74 3.86
C VAL A 64 -4.21 -3.35 3.61
N SER A 65 -5.05 -4.33 3.28
CA SER A 65 -6.47 -4.12 3.06
C SER A 65 -7.27 -5.29 3.64
N PRO A 66 -8.46 -5.04 4.20
CA PRO A 66 -9.33 -6.10 4.70
C PRO A 66 -10.15 -6.76 3.59
N LEU A 67 -10.16 -6.19 2.40
CA LEU A 67 -11.06 -6.56 1.30
C LEU A 67 -10.31 -7.41 0.27
N ILE A 68 -10.18 -8.71 0.55
CA ILE A 68 -9.39 -9.65 -0.26
C ILE A 68 -9.86 -9.68 -1.72
N ALA A 69 -11.17 -9.65 -1.96
CA ALA A 69 -11.72 -9.66 -3.32
C ALA A 69 -11.26 -8.44 -4.13
N LEU A 70 -11.19 -7.27 -3.50
CA LEU A 70 -10.74 -6.04 -4.15
C LEU A 70 -9.23 -6.00 -4.40
N MET A 71 -8.44 -6.73 -3.61
CA MET A 71 -6.99 -6.81 -3.82
C MET A 71 -6.64 -7.34 -5.19
N LYS A 72 -7.32 -8.39 -5.62
CA LYS A 72 -7.10 -8.97 -6.94
C LYS A 72 -7.40 -7.96 -8.05
N ASP A 73 -8.51 -7.26 -7.95
CA ASP A 73 -8.88 -6.25 -8.93
C ASP A 73 -7.86 -5.12 -9.00
N GLN A 74 -7.35 -4.68 -7.85
CA GLN A 74 -6.29 -3.68 -7.76
C GLN A 74 -5.00 -4.16 -8.45
N VAL A 75 -4.58 -5.39 -8.17
CA VAL A 75 -3.40 -6.00 -8.79
C VAL A 75 -3.58 -6.11 -10.31
N ASP A 76 -4.72 -6.57 -10.78
CA ASP A 76 -5.00 -6.69 -12.20
C ASP A 76 -4.95 -5.34 -12.91
N THR A 77 -5.47 -4.28 -12.26
CA THR A 77 -5.40 -2.91 -12.77
C THR A 77 -3.95 -2.44 -12.92
N ILE A 78 -3.11 -2.65 -11.92
CA ILE A 78 -1.70 -2.24 -11.95
C ILE A 78 -0.93 -3.05 -13.00
N ARG A 79 -1.16 -4.35 -13.11
CA ARG A 79 -0.56 -5.19 -14.16
C ARG A 79 -0.92 -4.71 -15.56
N GLY A 80 -2.14 -4.20 -15.73
CA GLY A 80 -2.60 -3.67 -17.02
C GLY A 80 -1.88 -2.41 -17.50
N ILE A 81 -1.29 -1.64 -16.60
CA ILE A 81 -0.53 -0.42 -16.94
C ILE A 81 0.98 -0.64 -16.97
N SER A 82 1.44 -1.84 -16.66
CA SER A 82 2.85 -2.22 -16.65
C SER A 82 3.16 -3.24 -17.74
N SER A 83 4.40 -3.28 -18.17
CA SER A 83 4.91 -4.31 -19.07
C SER A 83 5.28 -5.63 -18.36
N GLU A 84 5.28 -5.62 -17.03
CA GLU A 84 5.65 -6.78 -16.22
C GLU A 84 4.53 -7.15 -15.24
N ASP A 85 4.03 -8.38 -15.30
CA ASP A 85 2.98 -8.86 -14.39
C ASP A 85 3.45 -8.93 -12.94
N GLY A 86 4.74 -9.17 -12.72
CA GLY A 86 5.34 -9.21 -11.39
C GLY A 86 5.39 -7.86 -10.66
N VAL A 87 5.00 -6.76 -11.31
CA VAL A 87 4.97 -5.42 -10.71
C VAL A 87 4.07 -5.34 -9.48
N ALA A 88 3.02 -6.14 -9.43
CA ALA A 88 2.09 -6.21 -8.31
C ALA A 88 1.70 -7.66 -8.03
N HIS A 89 1.57 -7.97 -6.75
CA HIS A 89 1.12 -9.28 -6.27
C HIS A 89 0.17 -9.16 -5.09
N VAL A 90 -0.57 -10.23 -4.84
CA VAL A 90 -1.38 -10.42 -3.63
C VAL A 90 -0.71 -11.49 -2.77
N LEU A 91 -0.64 -11.28 -1.47
CA LEU A 91 -0.22 -12.27 -0.50
C LEU A 91 -1.35 -12.50 0.52
N ASN A 92 -1.97 -13.67 0.46
CA ASN A 92 -3.03 -14.08 1.37
C ASN A 92 -2.97 -15.60 1.59
N SER A 93 -3.80 -16.10 2.49
CA SER A 93 -3.82 -17.52 2.87
C SER A 93 -4.29 -18.48 1.77
N SER A 94 -4.87 -17.96 0.69
CA SER A 94 -5.34 -18.79 -0.44
C SER A 94 -4.23 -19.20 -1.41
N LEU A 95 -3.05 -18.60 -1.33
CA LEU A 95 -1.93 -18.89 -2.22
C LEU A 95 -1.27 -20.22 -1.85
N ASN A 96 -0.95 -21.03 -2.86
CA ASN A 96 -0.14 -22.22 -2.66
C ASN A 96 1.36 -21.86 -2.51
N LYS A 97 2.18 -22.84 -2.13
CA LYS A 97 3.62 -22.64 -1.90
C LYS A 97 4.36 -22.11 -3.13
N THR A 98 4.00 -22.59 -4.32
CA THR A 98 4.60 -22.17 -5.58
C THR A 98 4.32 -20.70 -5.87
N ALA A 99 3.08 -20.27 -5.68
CA ALA A 99 2.68 -18.89 -5.87
C ALA A 99 3.37 -17.95 -4.86
N VAL A 100 3.46 -18.36 -3.60
CA VAL A 100 4.19 -17.60 -2.56
C VAL A 100 5.68 -17.46 -2.92
N ALA A 101 6.30 -18.54 -3.38
CA ALA A 101 7.70 -18.52 -3.80
C ALA A 101 7.93 -17.56 -4.98
N GLN A 102 7.02 -17.52 -5.95
CA GLN A 102 7.10 -16.59 -7.07
C GLN A 102 7.00 -15.13 -6.61
N VAL A 103 6.07 -14.84 -5.72
CA VAL A 103 5.93 -13.49 -5.12
C VAL A 103 7.24 -13.05 -4.47
N LYS A 104 7.81 -13.90 -3.62
CA LYS A 104 9.07 -13.60 -2.92
C LYS A 104 10.25 -13.43 -3.88
N SER A 105 10.32 -14.24 -4.92
CA SER A 105 11.34 -14.14 -5.95
C SER A 105 11.28 -12.81 -6.70
N ASP A 106 10.08 -12.38 -7.12
CA ASP A 106 9.88 -11.12 -7.82
C ASP A 106 10.21 -9.91 -6.94
N ILE A 107 9.88 -9.99 -5.65
CA ILE A 107 10.24 -8.94 -4.68
C ILE A 107 11.76 -8.84 -4.53
N ARG A 108 12.45 -9.97 -4.35
CA ARG A 108 13.92 -9.99 -4.23
C ARG A 108 14.62 -9.50 -5.50
N ALA A 109 14.03 -9.74 -6.65
CA ALA A 109 14.54 -9.27 -7.93
C ALA A 109 14.31 -7.78 -8.18
N GLY A 110 13.56 -7.09 -7.32
CA GLY A 110 13.23 -5.68 -7.48
C GLY A 110 12.14 -5.38 -8.50
N ILE A 111 11.44 -6.41 -8.97
CA ILE A 111 10.38 -6.30 -9.98
C ILE A 111 9.08 -5.79 -9.33
N THR A 112 8.75 -6.31 -8.15
CA THR A 112 7.48 -6.00 -7.49
C THR A 112 7.53 -4.62 -6.80
N LYS A 113 6.62 -3.75 -7.20
CA LYS A 113 6.44 -2.40 -6.63
C LYS A 113 5.33 -2.33 -5.61
N LEU A 114 4.30 -3.16 -5.76
CA LEU A 114 3.12 -3.20 -4.89
C LEU A 114 2.84 -4.64 -4.46
N LEU A 115 2.77 -4.84 -3.16
CA LEU A 115 2.35 -6.11 -2.56
C LEU A 115 1.11 -5.85 -1.70
N TYR A 116 -0.03 -6.36 -2.14
CA TYR A 116 -1.27 -6.31 -1.39
C TYR A 116 -1.31 -7.49 -0.41
N VAL A 117 -1.43 -7.20 0.87
CA VAL A 117 -1.34 -8.21 1.94
C VAL A 117 -2.58 -8.16 2.81
N ALA A 118 -3.18 -9.33 3.06
CA ALA A 118 -4.21 -9.44 4.08
C ALA A 118 -3.58 -9.29 5.48
N PRO A 119 -4.29 -8.68 6.45
CA PRO A 119 -3.73 -8.45 7.78
C PRO A 119 -3.21 -9.71 8.47
N GLU A 120 -3.94 -10.84 8.34
CA GLU A 120 -3.53 -12.13 8.90
C GLU A 120 -2.26 -12.69 8.27
N SER A 121 -2.03 -12.42 6.98
CA SER A 121 -0.80 -12.85 6.31
C SER A 121 0.40 -12.00 6.71
N LEU A 122 0.18 -10.71 6.95
CA LEU A 122 1.24 -9.81 7.43
C LEU A 122 1.75 -10.23 8.81
N SER A 123 0.87 -10.75 9.68
CA SER A 123 1.20 -11.14 11.06
C SER A 123 1.93 -12.49 11.17
N LYS A 124 2.01 -13.28 10.11
CA LYS A 124 2.75 -14.55 10.14
C LYS A 124 4.25 -14.30 10.28
N GLN A 125 4.89 -15.01 11.21
CA GLN A 125 6.32 -14.81 11.49
C GLN A 125 7.21 -15.00 10.27
N GLU A 126 6.93 -15.99 9.44
CA GLU A 126 7.71 -16.21 8.19
C GLU A 126 7.63 -15.02 7.24
N ASN A 127 6.49 -14.33 7.18
CA ASN A 127 6.32 -13.14 6.35
C ASN A 127 7.01 -11.92 6.98
N ILE A 128 6.91 -11.77 8.30
CA ILE A 128 7.63 -10.70 9.02
C ILE A 128 9.14 -10.84 8.80
N ASP A 129 9.68 -12.05 8.92
CA ASP A 129 11.11 -12.31 8.72
C ASP A 129 11.53 -12.00 7.28
N PHE A 130 10.70 -12.36 6.30
CA PHE A 130 10.93 -12.02 4.91
C PHE A 130 10.93 -10.50 4.68
N PHE A 131 9.95 -9.79 5.22
CA PHE A 131 9.84 -8.33 5.06
C PHE A 131 11.01 -7.58 5.70
N LYS A 132 11.59 -8.12 6.78
CA LYS A 132 12.82 -7.56 7.37
C LYS A 132 14.03 -7.64 6.43
N SER A 133 14.02 -8.58 5.48
CA SER A 133 15.16 -8.85 4.60
C SER A 133 15.11 -8.04 3.29
N ILE A 134 14.06 -7.29 3.04
CA ILE A 134 13.85 -6.55 1.79
C ILE A 134 13.73 -5.05 2.04
N LYS A 135 13.85 -4.26 0.97
CA LYS A 135 13.58 -2.83 1.03
C LYS A 135 12.09 -2.56 0.86
N ILE A 136 11.48 -2.03 1.90
CA ILE A 136 10.09 -1.59 1.89
C ILE A 136 10.08 -0.07 1.69
N SER A 137 9.42 0.39 0.62
CA SER A 137 9.35 1.82 0.31
C SER A 137 8.42 2.56 1.26
N PHE A 138 7.25 2.00 1.53
CA PHE A 138 6.29 2.49 2.52
C PHE A 138 5.23 1.43 2.80
N LEU A 139 4.43 1.65 3.83
CA LEU A 139 3.25 0.86 4.16
C LEU A 139 2.00 1.71 3.93
N ALA A 140 1.08 1.21 3.10
CA ALA A 140 -0.25 1.79 2.93
C ALA A 140 -1.26 0.95 3.71
N ILE A 141 -2.07 1.62 4.53
CA ILE A 141 -3.16 0.98 5.28
C ILE A 141 -4.46 1.47 4.67
N ASP A 142 -5.05 0.66 3.82
CA ASP A 142 -6.36 0.96 3.23
C ASP A 142 -7.47 0.62 4.23
N GLU A 143 -8.59 1.33 4.14
CA GLU A 143 -9.68 1.20 5.11
C GLU A 143 -9.18 1.40 6.56
N ALA A 144 -8.36 2.42 6.77
CA ALA A 144 -7.66 2.66 8.05
C ALA A 144 -8.61 2.86 9.24
N HIS A 145 -9.88 3.20 9.01
CA HIS A 145 -10.90 3.25 10.06
C HIS A 145 -11.07 1.92 10.80
N CYS A 146 -10.66 0.79 10.19
CA CYS A 146 -10.68 -0.53 10.82
C CYS A 146 -9.75 -0.66 12.03
N ILE A 147 -8.80 0.25 12.20
CA ILE A 147 -7.90 0.29 13.37
C ILE A 147 -8.66 0.67 14.64
N SER A 148 -9.64 1.55 14.51
CA SER A 148 -10.29 2.17 15.66
C SER A 148 -11.46 1.35 16.19
N GLU A 149 -11.47 1.10 17.49
CA GLU A 149 -12.62 0.51 18.21
C GLU A 149 -13.86 1.42 18.15
N TRP A 150 -13.67 2.70 17.87
CA TRP A 150 -14.74 3.69 17.75
C TRP A 150 -15.29 3.79 16.31
N GLY A 151 -14.69 3.06 15.38
CA GLY A 151 -15.14 2.99 13.99
C GLY A 151 -16.27 2.00 13.79
N HIS A 152 -16.99 2.15 12.69
CA HIS A 152 -18.14 1.30 12.33
C HIS A 152 -17.73 -0.10 11.83
N ASP A 153 -16.46 -0.33 11.53
CA ASP A 153 -15.93 -1.57 10.96
C ASP A 153 -14.60 -1.95 11.62
N PHE A 154 -14.59 -1.94 12.97
CA PHE A 154 -13.40 -2.31 13.72
C PHE A 154 -12.96 -3.74 13.42
N ARG A 155 -11.66 -3.89 13.12
CA ARG A 155 -11.03 -5.19 12.87
C ARG A 155 -9.81 -5.37 13.77
N PRO A 156 -9.86 -6.32 14.72
CA PRO A 156 -8.76 -6.52 15.68
C PRO A 156 -7.39 -6.74 15.03
N GLU A 157 -7.35 -7.34 13.85
CA GLU A 157 -6.11 -7.61 13.11
C GLU A 157 -5.34 -6.33 12.79
N TYR A 158 -6.05 -5.20 12.61
CA TYR A 158 -5.42 -3.91 12.34
C TYR A 158 -4.68 -3.34 13.55
N ARG A 159 -5.09 -3.68 14.77
CA ARG A 159 -4.38 -3.26 16.00
C ARG A 159 -2.98 -3.87 16.09
N ASN A 160 -2.79 -5.04 15.52
CA ASN A 160 -1.50 -5.71 15.53
C ASN A 160 -0.47 -5.08 14.60
N LEU A 161 -0.89 -4.23 13.66
CA LEU A 161 0.02 -3.60 12.70
C LEU A 161 1.14 -2.81 13.39
N ARG A 162 0.85 -2.11 14.47
CA ARG A 162 1.84 -1.37 15.24
C ARG A 162 2.93 -2.30 15.78
N ILE A 163 2.51 -3.40 16.40
CA ILE A 163 3.44 -4.39 16.98
C ILE A 163 4.31 -4.99 15.89
N ILE A 164 3.73 -5.26 14.72
CA ILE A 164 4.46 -5.81 13.56
C ILE A 164 5.48 -4.79 13.06
N LEU A 165 5.11 -3.51 12.93
CA LEU A 165 5.99 -2.45 12.48
C LEU A 165 7.17 -2.23 13.42
N GLU A 166 6.97 -2.38 14.72
CA GLU A 166 8.04 -2.26 15.73
C GLU A 166 9.10 -3.36 15.58
N GLN A 167 8.77 -4.48 14.93
CA GLN A 167 9.72 -5.55 14.66
C GLN A 167 10.63 -5.27 13.47
N PHE A 168 10.28 -4.32 12.60
CA PHE A 168 11.13 -3.98 11.47
C PHE A 168 12.31 -3.10 11.91
N ASN A 169 13.50 -3.40 11.38
CA ASN A 169 14.74 -2.70 11.73
C ASN A 169 14.95 -1.39 10.95
N GLN A 170 13.93 -0.91 10.26
CA GLN A 170 13.98 0.30 9.44
C GLN A 170 12.74 1.15 9.70
N ARG A 171 12.89 2.46 9.55
CA ARG A 171 11.73 3.33 9.55
C ARG A 171 10.97 3.16 8.23
N ILE A 172 9.69 2.82 8.34
CA ILE A 172 8.81 2.65 7.19
C ILE A 172 7.77 3.78 7.23
N PRO A 173 7.74 4.67 6.22
CA PRO A 173 6.69 5.67 6.12
C PRO A 173 5.31 5.01 6.01
N ILE A 174 4.30 5.58 6.62
CA ILE A 174 2.95 5.05 6.65
C ILE A 174 2.00 6.02 5.97
N ILE A 175 1.20 5.51 5.05
CA ILE A 175 0.06 6.23 4.49
C ILE A 175 -1.23 5.49 4.89
N ALA A 176 -2.02 6.10 5.74
CA ALA A 176 -3.31 5.57 6.16
C ALA A 176 -4.42 6.25 5.35
N LEU A 177 -5.31 5.45 4.77
CA LEU A 177 -6.36 5.95 3.88
C LEU A 177 -7.71 5.43 4.33
N THR A 178 -8.69 6.34 4.36
CA THR A 178 -10.08 5.98 4.62
C THR A 178 -11.04 6.95 3.91
N ALA A 179 -12.24 6.48 3.62
CA ALA A 179 -13.31 7.34 3.10
C ALA A 179 -14.01 8.10 4.23
N THR A 180 -14.00 7.55 5.45
CA THR A 180 -14.71 8.11 6.59
C THR A 180 -13.92 7.97 7.88
N ALA A 181 -13.80 9.06 8.63
CA ALA A 181 -13.25 9.01 9.98
C ALA A 181 -13.81 10.16 10.81
N THR A 182 -14.50 9.85 11.92
CA THR A 182 -14.88 10.84 12.91
C THR A 182 -13.64 11.37 13.63
N PRO A 183 -13.68 12.55 14.30
CA PRO A 183 -12.54 13.05 15.06
C PRO A 183 -11.97 12.01 16.03
N LYS A 184 -12.81 11.25 16.71
CA LYS A 184 -12.40 10.21 17.65
C LYS A 184 -11.67 9.05 16.98
N VAL A 185 -12.09 8.67 15.78
CA VAL A 185 -11.40 7.66 14.95
C VAL A 185 -10.05 8.18 14.47
N GLN A 186 -9.97 9.45 14.13
CA GLN A 186 -8.72 10.07 13.67
C GLN A 186 -7.64 10.15 14.75
N GLU A 187 -8.04 10.31 16.02
CA GLU A 187 -7.12 10.35 17.16
C GLU A 187 -6.50 8.97 17.46
N ASP A 188 -7.21 7.91 17.16
CA ASP A 188 -6.82 6.52 17.43
C ASP A 188 -5.79 6.01 16.42
#